data_51b73b480a77ed0057121f1bc9e98fee
#
_entry.id   51b73b480a77ed0057121f1bc9e98fee
#
_cell.length_a   1.000
_cell.length_b   1.000
_cell.length_c   1.000
_cell.angle_alpha   90.00
_cell.angle_beta   90.00
_cell.angle_gamma   90.00
#
_symmetry.space_group_name_H-M   'P 1'
#
loop_
_entity.id
_entity.type
_entity.pdbx_description
1 polymer ?
#
loop_
_entity_poly.entity_id
_entity_poly.type
_entity_poly.pdbx_seq_one_letter_code
_entity_poly.pdbx_strand_id
1 'polypeptide(L)'
;MRRVHLALALIAGFALLVGAPTVFGQAQGPDTVILTGSPMGGVKFEHKKHGTEFAGGKCETCHHPSKPEKPLTNPQQKCSDCHTKTAVAPMKTKYQAAFHNPMAKEGTCINCHLEQNKAGKAAPTKCNECHKKENK
;
A
#
# COMPACT_ATOMS: atom_id res chain seq x y z
N MET A 1 -45.22 12.62 46.68
CA MET A 1 -45.09 12.59 45.21
C MET A 1 -43.98 13.47 44.63
N ARG A 2 -43.09 14.06 45.45
CA ARG A 2 -42.04 15.02 44.99
C ARG A 2 -40.61 14.43 44.89
N ARG A 3 -40.43 13.18 45.37
CA ARG A 3 -39.10 12.53 45.43
C ARG A 3 -38.80 11.57 44.26
N VAL A 4 -39.80 11.26 43.42
CA VAL A 4 -39.63 10.33 42.29
C VAL A 4 -39.15 11.05 41.03
N HIS A 5 -39.37 12.37 40.92
CA HIS A 5 -38.95 13.12 39.73
C HIS A 5 -37.48 13.58 39.73
N LEU A 6 -36.80 13.52 40.89
CA LEU A 6 -35.37 13.88 40.94
C LEU A 6 -34.40 12.73 40.53
N ALA A 7 -34.88 11.48 40.59
CA ALA A 7 -34.06 10.32 40.24
C ALA A 7 -34.00 10.06 38.71
N LEU A 8 -34.97 10.55 37.95
CA LEU A 8 -35.03 10.37 36.49
C LEU A 8 -34.20 11.43 35.71
N ALA A 9 -33.87 12.55 36.34
CA ALA A 9 -33.06 13.60 35.67
C ALA A 9 -31.55 13.31 35.65
N LEU A 10 -31.04 12.39 36.49
CA LEU A 10 -29.62 12.08 36.58
C LEU A 10 -29.18 10.94 35.66
N ILE A 11 -30.13 10.19 35.08
CA ILE A 11 -29.81 9.07 34.15
C ILE A 11 -29.70 9.56 32.68
N ALA A 12 -30.30 10.71 32.35
CA ALA A 12 -30.26 11.25 30.98
C ALA A 12 -28.95 11.98 30.63
N GLY A 13 -28.11 12.29 31.62
CA GLY A 13 -26.88 13.06 31.41
C GLY A 13 -25.61 12.23 31.10
N PHE A 14 -25.67 10.89 31.24
CA PHE A 14 -24.47 10.03 31.12
C PHE A 14 -24.31 9.33 29.77
N ALA A 15 -25.24 9.53 28.85
CA ALA A 15 -25.28 8.78 27.57
C ALA A 15 -24.64 9.51 26.37
N LEU A 16 -23.96 10.65 26.55
CA LEU A 16 -23.42 11.46 25.45
C LEU A 16 -21.89 11.58 25.40
N LEU A 17 -21.17 10.68 26.10
CA LEU A 17 -19.73 10.56 25.97
C LEU A 17 -19.32 9.22 25.31
N VAL A 18 -20.06 8.84 24.25
CA VAL A 18 -19.54 7.85 23.32
C VAL A 18 -18.53 8.61 22.45
N GLY A 19 -17.27 8.47 22.79
CA GLY A 19 -16.16 9.06 22.07
C GLY A 19 -16.30 8.77 20.58
N ALA A 20 -16.32 9.81 19.76
CA ALA A 20 -16.21 9.66 18.32
C ALA A 20 -15.00 8.76 18.03
N PRO A 21 -15.12 7.73 17.17
CA PRO A 21 -13.96 6.95 16.77
C PRO A 21 -12.96 7.93 16.16
N THR A 22 -11.80 8.08 16.83
CA THR A 22 -10.67 8.78 16.23
C THR A 22 -10.27 7.93 15.03
N VAL A 23 -10.73 8.32 13.86
CA VAL A 23 -10.20 7.81 12.61
C VAL A 23 -8.76 8.30 12.56
N PHE A 24 -7.84 7.47 13.02
CA PHE A 24 -6.43 7.67 12.72
C PHE A 24 -6.32 7.57 11.20
N GLY A 25 -6.33 8.73 10.53
CA GLY A 25 -6.00 8.80 9.12
C GLY A 25 -4.62 8.17 8.95
N GLN A 26 -4.56 7.00 8.35
CA GLN A 26 -3.28 6.42 7.97
C GLN A 26 -2.61 7.46 7.09
N ALA A 27 -1.41 7.89 7.48
CA ALA A 27 -0.64 8.85 6.70
C ALA A 27 -0.44 8.25 5.31
N GLN A 28 -1.20 8.76 4.36
CA GLN A 28 -1.08 8.32 2.97
C GLN A 28 0.29 8.77 2.48
N GLY A 29 1.03 7.85 1.86
CA GLY A 29 2.29 8.18 1.19
C GLY A 29 2.12 9.22 0.09
N PRO A 30 3.19 9.63 -0.59
CA PRO A 30 3.13 10.64 -1.65
C PRO A 30 2.16 10.22 -2.78
N ASP A 31 1.51 11.18 -3.41
CA ASP A 31 0.59 10.92 -4.52
C ASP A 31 1.27 10.21 -5.69
N THR A 32 2.51 10.60 -5.96
CA THR A 32 3.35 10.04 -7.04
C THR A 32 4.74 9.73 -6.52
N VAL A 33 5.29 8.59 -6.96
CA VAL A 33 6.66 8.16 -6.67
C VAL A 33 7.40 7.95 -8.00
N ILE A 34 8.63 8.41 -8.09
CA ILE A 34 9.54 8.04 -9.19
C ILE A 34 10.41 6.89 -8.71
N LEU A 35 10.21 5.72 -9.30
CA LEU A 35 11.05 4.54 -9.06
C LEU A 35 12.24 4.59 -10.01
N THR A 36 13.43 4.79 -9.44
CA THR A 36 14.69 4.95 -10.18
C THR A 36 15.54 3.68 -10.17
N GLY A 37 16.70 3.70 -10.83
CA GLY A 37 17.68 2.60 -10.80
C GLY A 37 17.65 1.67 -12.00
N SER A 38 16.68 1.81 -12.92
CA SER A 38 16.68 1.08 -14.18
C SER A 38 17.50 1.83 -15.26
N PRO A 39 18.33 1.14 -16.06
CA PRO A 39 19.02 1.74 -17.20
C PRO A 39 18.06 2.18 -18.31
N MET A 40 16.83 1.69 -18.32
CA MET A 40 15.79 2.06 -19.27
C MET A 40 15.07 3.37 -18.91
N GLY A 41 15.38 3.96 -17.76
CA GLY A 41 14.71 5.12 -17.20
C GLY A 41 13.83 4.76 -16.01
N GLY A 42 13.42 5.78 -15.27
CA GLY A 42 12.56 5.60 -14.10
C GLY A 42 11.10 5.32 -14.47
N VAL A 43 10.35 4.88 -13.48
CA VAL A 43 8.91 4.63 -13.59
C VAL A 43 8.17 5.67 -12.75
N LYS A 44 7.30 6.45 -13.36
CA LYS A 44 6.37 7.32 -12.65
C LYS A 44 5.21 6.45 -12.13
N PHE A 45 5.16 6.27 -10.84
CA PHE A 45 4.15 5.47 -10.18
C PHE A 45 3.13 6.36 -9.47
N GLU A 46 1.88 6.31 -9.89
CA GLU A 46 0.77 7.05 -9.28
C GLU A 46 0.30 6.31 -8.01
N HIS A 47 1.08 6.48 -6.94
CA HIS A 47 0.95 5.72 -5.70
C HIS A 47 -0.46 5.83 -5.09
N LYS A 48 -0.98 7.04 -4.95
CA LYS A 48 -2.31 7.27 -4.38
C LYS A 48 -3.40 6.57 -5.18
N LYS A 49 -3.36 6.71 -6.51
CA LYS A 49 -4.34 6.07 -7.40
C LYS A 49 -4.31 4.56 -7.29
N HIS A 50 -3.11 3.95 -7.29
CA HIS A 50 -2.96 2.51 -7.10
C HIS A 50 -3.48 2.05 -5.73
N GLY A 51 -3.18 2.79 -4.68
CA GLY A 51 -3.63 2.45 -3.33
C GLY A 51 -5.14 2.58 -3.16
N THR A 52 -5.76 3.63 -3.68
CA THR A 52 -7.20 3.89 -3.48
C THR A 52 -8.08 3.16 -4.49
N GLU A 53 -7.78 3.30 -5.79
CA GLU A 53 -8.68 2.79 -6.84
C GLU A 53 -8.44 1.31 -7.17
N PHE A 54 -7.18 0.87 -7.21
CA PHE A 54 -6.86 -0.47 -7.68
C PHE A 54 -6.65 -1.47 -6.54
N ALA A 55 -6.05 -1.05 -5.44
CA ALA A 55 -5.88 -1.89 -4.25
C ALA A 55 -7.01 -1.74 -3.23
N GLY A 56 -7.97 -0.82 -3.45
CA GLY A 56 -9.12 -0.62 -2.56
C GLY A 56 -8.73 -0.24 -1.13
N GLY A 57 -7.64 0.51 -0.96
CA GLY A 57 -7.11 0.91 0.35
C GLY A 57 -6.28 -0.16 1.06
N LYS A 58 -6.09 -1.33 0.46
CA LYS A 58 -5.29 -2.44 1.03
C LYS A 58 -3.81 -2.21 0.76
N CYS A 59 -3.17 -1.44 1.62
CA CYS A 59 -1.75 -1.08 1.49
C CYS A 59 -0.83 -2.31 1.47
N GLU A 60 -1.22 -3.37 2.18
CA GLU A 60 -0.50 -4.64 2.27
C GLU A 60 -0.41 -5.41 0.94
N THR A 61 -1.22 -5.07 -0.04
CA THR A 61 -1.11 -5.62 -1.40
C THR A 61 0.28 -5.37 -2.00
N CYS A 62 0.89 -4.23 -1.66
CA CYS A 62 2.23 -3.85 -2.11
C CYS A 62 3.22 -3.78 -0.95
N HIS A 63 2.80 -3.24 0.20
CA HIS A 63 3.62 -3.14 1.41
C HIS A 63 3.45 -4.40 2.27
N HIS A 64 3.97 -5.52 1.78
CA HIS A 64 3.81 -6.82 2.43
C HIS A 64 4.94 -7.13 3.43
N PRO A 65 4.66 -7.83 4.52
CA PRO A 65 5.71 -8.35 5.39
C PRO A 65 6.43 -9.53 4.75
N SER A 66 7.75 -9.63 4.95
CA SER A 66 8.53 -10.81 4.58
C SER A 66 8.48 -11.82 5.72
N LYS A 67 7.69 -12.84 5.61
CA LYS A 67 7.60 -13.90 6.62
C LYS A 67 8.46 -15.09 6.24
N PRO A 68 9.26 -15.62 7.15
CA PRO A 68 9.58 -15.13 8.50
C PRO A 68 10.74 -14.11 8.54
N GLU A 69 11.34 -13.78 7.40
CA GLU A 69 12.68 -13.22 7.30
C GLU A 69 12.80 -11.80 7.83
N LYS A 70 11.87 -10.92 7.45
CA LYS A 70 11.95 -9.51 7.82
C LYS A 70 10.55 -8.88 7.93
N PRO A 71 10.01 -8.70 9.13
CA PRO A 71 8.74 -8.00 9.30
C PRO A 71 8.88 -6.52 8.90
N LEU A 72 7.78 -5.90 8.50
CA LEU A 72 7.73 -4.47 8.30
C LEU A 72 8.02 -3.73 9.62
N THR A 73 8.90 -2.76 9.58
CA THR A 73 9.17 -1.86 10.71
C THR A 73 8.18 -0.69 10.75
N ASN A 74 7.58 -0.37 9.62
CA ASN A 74 6.43 0.51 9.52
C ASN A 74 5.56 0.09 8.31
N PRO A 75 4.27 0.43 8.30
CA PRO A 75 3.35 0.05 7.22
C PRO A 75 3.70 0.61 5.84
N GLN A 76 4.52 1.66 5.78
CA GLN A 76 4.88 2.37 4.55
C GLN A 76 6.35 2.18 4.15
N GLN A 77 6.95 1.09 4.59
CA GLN A 77 8.33 0.77 4.28
C GLN A 77 8.54 0.63 2.77
N LYS A 78 9.62 1.23 2.27
CA LYS A 78 9.93 1.21 0.83
C LYS A 78 10.36 -0.19 0.37
N CYS A 79 10.04 -0.53 -0.86
CA CYS A 79 10.48 -1.80 -1.47
C CYS A 79 12.01 -1.97 -1.40
N SER A 80 12.77 -0.88 -1.61
CA SER A 80 14.24 -0.86 -1.56
C SER A 80 14.84 -1.14 -0.18
N ASP A 81 14.08 -1.02 0.89
CA ASP A 81 14.57 -1.29 2.24
C ASP A 81 14.74 -2.81 2.50
N CYS A 82 14.03 -3.61 1.72
CA CYS A 82 14.11 -5.07 1.74
C CYS A 82 14.72 -5.64 0.46
N HIS A 83 14.31 -5.13 -0.70
CA HIS A 83 14.76 -5.61 -2.00
C HIS A 83 15.89 -4.75 -2.53
N THR A 84 17.09 -5.28 -2.54
CA THR A 84 18.29 -4.59 -3.02
C THR A 84 18.75 -5.14 -4.39
N LYS A 85 19.67 -4.44 -5.05
CA LYS A 85 20.20 -4.81 -6.37
C LYS A 85 20.74 -6.25 -6.42
N THR A 86 21.42 -6.63 -5.35
CA THR A 86 21.83 -8.02 -5.08
C THR A 86 21.05 -8.52 -3.89
N ALA A 87 20.50 -9.72 -3.97
CA ALA A 87 19.81 -10.29 -2.81
C ALA A 87 20.78 -10.41 -1.62
N VAL A 88 20.39 -9.86 -0.48
CA VAL A 88 21.17 -9.90 0.78
C VAL A 88 20.34 -10.67 1.80
N ALA A 89 20.93 -11.72 2.36
CA ALA A 89 20.26 -12.53 3.37
C ALA A 89 19.72 -11.65 4.53
N PRO A 90 18.54 -11.97 5.05
CA PRO A 90 17.71 -13.13 4.76
C PRO A 90 16.83 -13.01 3.50
N MET A 91 16.84 -11.85 2.83
CA MET A 91 16.03 -11.59 1.65
C MET A 91 16.54 -12.34 0.42
N LYS A 92 15.66 -13.03 -0.29
CA LYS A 92 15.99 -13.85 -1.47
C LYS A 92 15.64 -13.15 -2.79
N THR A 93 14.71 -12.20 -2.76
CA THR A 93 14.21 -11.54 -3.96
C THR A 93 14.97 -10.24 -4.24
N LYS A 94 15.61 -10.18 -5.41
CA LYS A 94 16.28 -8.96 -5.90
C LYS A 94 15.27 -7.87 -6.24
N TYR A 95 15.71 -6.61 -6.19
CA TYR A 95 14.90 -5.43 -6.51
C TYR A 95 14.17 -5.55 -7.86
N GLN A 96 14.87 -5.94 -8.92
CA GLN A 96 14.26 -6.14 -10.23
C GLN A 96 13.13 -7.17 -10.21
N ALA A 97 13.35 -8.32 -9.57
CA ALA A 97 12.36 -9.40 -9.50
C ALA A 97 11.13 -9.00 -8.67
N ALA A 98 11.30 -8.12 -7.67
CA ALA A 98 10.19 -7.62 -6.88
C ALA A 98 9.16 -6.82 -7.70
N PHE A 99 9.53 -6.29 -8.87
CA PHE A 99 8.62 -5.58 -9.76
C PHE A 99 8.19 -6.35 -11.00
N HIS A 100 9.00 -7.33 -11.44
CA HIS A 100 8.84 -7.92 -12.78
C HIS A 100 8.51 -9.42 -12.79
N ASN A 101 8.52 -10.11 -11.63
CA ASN A 101 8.23 -11.53 -11.63
C ASN A 101 6.74 -11.81 -11.88
N PRO A 102 6.36 -12.34 -13.06
CA PRO A 102 4.95 -12.59 -13.40
C PRO A 102 4.37 -13.78 -12.62
N MET A 103 5.22 -14.56 -11.97
CA MET A 103 4.81 -15.72 -11.17
C MET A 103 4.69 -15.41 -9.69
N ALA A 104 5.01 -14.18 -9.27
CA ALA A 104 4.87 -13.79 -7.87
C ALA A 104 3.39 -13.70 -7.48
N LYS A 105 3.09 -14.18 -6.28
CA LYS A 105 1.72 -14.16 -5.75
C LYS A 105 1.32 -12.79 -5.22
N GLU A 106 2.28 -11.96 -4.86
CA GLU A 106 2.06 -10.67 -4.20
C GLU A 106 3.09 -9.63 -4.68
N GLY A 107 2.69 -8.39 -4.69
CA GLY A 107 3.58 -7.22 -4.73
C GLY A 107 4.21 -6.85 -6.06
N THR A 108 4.03 -7.60 -7.13
CA THR A 108 4.66 -7.24 -8.41
C THR A 108 3.70 -6.49 -9.35
N CYS A 109 4.23 -5.44 -9.98
CA CYS A 109 3.46 -4.66 -10.96
C CYS A 109 2.97 -5.53 -12.11
N ILE A 110 3.87 -6.32 -12.70
CA ILE A 110 3.57 -7.15 -13.89
C ILE A 110 2.49 -8.18 -13.61
N ASN A 111 2.56 -8.88 -12.48
CA ASN A 111 1.54 -9.88 -12.16
C ASN A 111 0.15 -9.25 -12.04
N CYS A 112 0.03 -8.18 -11.26
CA CYS A 112 -1.25 -7.48 -11.10
C CYS A 112 -1.77 -6.94 -12.43
N HIS A 113 -0.92 -6.33 -13.25
CA HIS A 113 -1.29 -5.80 -14.57
C HIS A 113 -1.75 -6.91 -15.54
N LEU A 114 -1.10 -8.06 -15.52
CA LEU A 114 -1.53 -9.22 -16.32
C LEU A 114 -2.92 -9.70 -15.89
N GLU A 115 -3.19 -9.80 -14.61
CA GLU A 115 -4.51 -10.17 -14.10
C GLU A 115 -5.57 -9.11 -14.44
N GLN A 116 -5.24 -7.82 -14.33
CA GLN A 116 -6.15 -6.75 -14.72
C GLN A 116 -6.47 -6.78 -16.22
N ASN A 117 -5.49 -7.10 -17.07
CA ASN A 117 -5.70 -7.25 -18.52
C ASN A 117 -6.58 -8.45 -18.84
N LYS A 118 -6.46 -9.57 -18.13
CA LYS A 118 -7.39 -10.71 -18.25
C LYS A 118 -8.83 -10.30 -17.86
N ALA A 119 -8.97 -9.37 -16.94
CA ALA A 119 -10.26 -8.80 -16.54
C ALA A 119 -10.75 -7.69 -17.48
N GLY A 120 -10.12 -7.51 -18.67
CA GLY A 120 -10.51 -6.54 -19.67
C GLY A 120 -10.08 -5.09 -19.42
N LYS A 121 -9.15 -4.85 -18.48
CA LYS A 121 -8.59 -3.52 -18.23
C LYS A 121 -7.28 -3.34 -18.98
N ALA A 122 -7.01 -2.11 -19.40
CA ALA A 122 -5.78 -1.77 -20.14
C ALA A 122 -4.66 -1.35 -19.16
N ALA A 123 -4.02 -2.32 -18.52
CA ALA A 123 -2.88 -2.06 -17.64
C ALA A 123 -1.56 -2.23 -18.41
N PRO A 124 -0.55 -1.34 -18.21
CA PRO A 124 0.71 -1.40 -18.95
C PRO A 124 1.55 -2.63 -18.56
N THR A 125 2.08 -3.33 -19.55
CA THR A 125 2.91 -4.53 -19.35
C THR A 125 4.22 -4.52 -20.14
N LYS A 126 4.40 -3.57 -21.07
CA LYS A 126 5.62 -3.46 -21.88
C LYS A 126 6.64 -2.55 -21.20
N CYS A 127 7.92 -2.83 -21.41
CA CYS A 127 9.01 -2.08 -20.80
C CYS A 127 8.89 -0.57 -21.00
N ASN A 128 8.61 -0.13 -22.24
CA ASN A 128 8.51 1.28 -22.60
C ASN A 128 7.20 1.96 -22.16
N GLU A 129 6.22 1.22 -21.70
CA GLU A 129 4.99 1.79 -21.13
C GLU A 129 5.24 2.28 -19.69
N CYS A 130 6.13 1.60 -18.97
CA CYS A 130 6.48 1.91 -17.59
C CYS A 130 7.76 2.75 -17.50
N HIS A 131 8.84 2.34 -18.18
CA HIS A 131 10.14 2.99 -18.10
C HIS A 131 10.25 4.16 -19.08
N LYS A 132 10.58 5.33 -18.55
CA LYS A 132 10.77 6.57 -19.33
C LYS A 132 12.09 7.23 -18.96
N LYS A 133 12.90 7.61 -19.95
CA LYS A 133 14.21 8.24 -19.71
C LYS A 133 14.12 9.61 -19.05
N GLU A 134 13.01 10.30 -19.24
CA GLU A 134 12.70 11.59 -18.60
C GLU A 134 12.37 11.46 -17.10
N ASN A 135 11.98 10.29 -16.63
CA ASN A 135 11.76 10.02 -15.20
C ASN A 135 13.11 9.72 -14.54
N LYS A 136 13.68 10.71 -13.86
CA LYS A 136 14.98 10.60 -13.18
C LYS A 136 14.81 10.72 -11.67
#